data_c0144874fa99350cf51537ac7f99c05e
#
_entry.id   c0144874fa99350cf51537ac7f99c05e
#
_cell.length_a   1.000
_cell.length_b   1.000
_cell.length_c   1.000
_cell.angle_alpha   90.00
_cell.angle_beta   90.00
_cell.angle_gamma   90.00
#
_symmetry.space_group_name_H-M   'P 1'
#
loop_
_entity.id
_entity.type
_entity.pdbx_description
1 polymer ?
#
loop_
_entity_poly.entity_id
_entity_poly.type
_entity_poly.pdbx_seq_one_letter_code
_entity_poly.pdbx_strand_id
1 'polypeptide(L)'
;NVGSYEIKTIKQIASIEGIDEDQVYKKYYDKVMTTTNAQTSIRDRVWDATDSENNMYIAEYVPKSGKNKGEKTKLYFMGKQKVLLIWLKDTSVIIDREIYKREKIGTYWDGFSWINVTKEGNVKYPNGKKPIALIQQFMKLIPNNQSMYVLDFFAGSGSTAHATLQYNQETHSDIHFINIQLPELIEPNTKENKDYIKYLK
;
A
#
# COMPACT_ATOMS: atom_id res chain seq x y z
N ASN A 1 4.34 34.78 13.28
CA ASN A 1 5.42 35.03 12.31
C ASN A 1 6.25 33.77 12.21
N VAL A 2 6.00 32.98 11.21
CA VAL A 2 6.93 31.97 10.74
C VAL A 2 8.02 32.73 10.00
N GLY A 3 9.28 32.56 10.39
CA GLY A 3 10.39 33.31 9.83
C GLY A 3 10.41 33.36 8.30
N SER A 4 11.19 34.25 7.72
CA SER A 4 11.27 34.44 6.27
C SER A 4 11.64 33.12 5.58
N TYR A 5 10.72 32.59 4.81
CA TYR A 5 10.95 31.44 3.91
C TYR A 5 10.59 31.86 2.48
N GLU A 6 11.30 31.35 1.53
CA GLU A 6 11.05 31.54 0.12
C GLU A 6 10.45 30.25 -0.49
N ILE A 7 9.30 30.38 -1.14
CA ILE A 7 8.66 29.28 -1.84
C ILE A 7 8.98 29.40 -3.33
N LYS A 8 9.55 28.34 -3.88
CA LYS A 8 9.85 28.22 -5.31
C LYS A 8 9.18 26.98 -5.87
N THR A 9 8.77 27.05 -7.12
CA THR A 9 8.31 25.86 -7.84
C THR A 9 9.50 24.97 -8.21
N ILE A 10 9.23 23.68 -8.43
CA ILE A 10 10.25 22.73 -8.89
C ILE A 10 10.95 23.25 -10.16
N LYS A 11 10.18 23.77 -11.12
CA LYS A 11 10.72 24.37 -12.35
C LYS A 11 11.67 25.55 -12.11
N GLN A 12 11.33 26.41 -11.15
CA GLN A 12 12.20 27.53 -10.81
C GLN A 12 13.53 27.04 -10.20
N ILE A 13 13.49 26.04 -9.32
CA ILE A 13 14.71 25.48 -8.73
C ILE A 13 15.53 24.77 -9.82
N ALA A 14 14.90 23.95 -10.66
CA ALA A 14 15.56 23.29 -11.79
C ALA A 14 16.30 24.29 -12.68
N SER A 15 15.65 25.41 -13.03
CA SER A 15 16.25 26.48 -13.82
C SER A 15 17.41 27.19 -13.11
N ILE A 16 17.27 27.48 -11.82
CA ILE A 16 18.31 28.17 -11.03
C ILE A 16 19.55 27.29 -10.87
N GLU A 17 19.37 25.98 -10.66
CA GLU A 17 20.46 25.04 -10.40
C GLU A 17 20.99 24.34 -11.67
N GLY A 18 20.33 24.52 -12.81
CA GLY A 18 20.72 23.87 -14.07
C GLY A 18 20.59 22.34 -14.04
N ILE A 19 19.63 21.81 -13.30
CA ILE A 19 19.34 20.38 -13.18
C ILE A 19 17.91 20.10 -13.65
N ASP A 20 17.60 18.82 -13.93
CA ASP A 20 16.24 18.43 -14.26
C ASP A 20 15.28 18.38 -13.04
N GLU A 21 13.98 18.34 -13.30
CA GLU A 21 12.96 18.33 -12.24
C GLU A 21 13.06 17.11 -11.35
N ASP A 22 13.41 15.94 -11.89
CA ASP A 22 13.57 14.69 -11.11
C ASP A 22 14.74 14.80 -10.14
N GLN A 23 15.82 15.42 -10.55
CA GLN A 23 16.97 15.69 -9.68
C GLN A 23 16.59 16.65 -8.55
N VAL A 24 15.73 17.65 -8.82
CA VAL A 24 15.21 18.56 -7.78
C VAL A 24 14.38 17.77 -6.76
N TYR A 25 13.48 16.89 -7.19
CA TYR A 25 12.69 16.06 -6.29
C TYR A 25 13.57 15.18 -5.41
N LYS A 26 14.60 14.55 -5.96
CA LYS A 26 15.53 13.71 -5.21
C LYS A 26 16.39 14.53 -4.23
N LYS A 27 16.93 15.66 -4.66
CA LYS A 27 17.80 16.52 -3.87
C LYS A 27 17.08 17.19 -2.71
N TYR A 28 15.83 17.60 -2.92
CA TYR A 28 15.02 18.34 -1.96
C TYR A 28 13.84 17.53 -1.40
N TYR A 29 13.95 16.21 -1.41
CA TYR A 29 12.87 15.28 -1.02
C TYR A 29 12.17 15.67 0.29
N ASP A 30 12.91 16.07 1.31
CA ASP A 30 12.38 16.48 2.62
C ASP A 30 11.75 17.88 2.64
N LYS A 31 11.98 18.66 1.58
CA LYS A 31 11.57 20.08 1.49
C LYS A 31 10.51 20.31 0.42
N VAL A 32 10.16 19.29 -0.34
CA VAL A 32 9.11 19.38 -1.37
C VAL A 32 7.75 19.14 -0.75
N MET A 33 6.79 19.97 -1.15
CA MET A 33 5.39 19.81 -0.81
C MET A 33 4.56 19.54 -2.08
N THR A 34 3.55 18.72 -1.95
CA THR A 34 2.58 18.41 -3.01
C THR A 34 1.18 18.82 -2.59
N THR A 35 0.31 19.09 -3.56
CA THR A 35 -1.07 19.45 -3.31
C THR A 35 -1.93 18.21 -3.06
N THR A 36 -2.91 18.35 -2.18
CA THR A 36 -3.94 17.32 -1.95
C THR A 36 -5.27 17.96 -1.59
N ASN A 37 -6.34 17.16 -1.59
CA ASN A 37 -7.66 17.62 -1.21
C ASN A 37 -7.79 17.68 0.33
N ALA A 38 -8.17 18.84 0.85
CA ALA A 38 -8.53 18.99 2.25
C ALA A 38 -9.96 18.51 2.50
N GLN A 39 -10.24 18.05 3.72
CA GLN A 39 -11.62 17.88 4.16
C GLN A 39 -12.33 19.25 4.15
N THR A 40 -13.53 19.30 3.60
CA THR A 40 -14.30 20.53 3.42
C THR A 40 -14.41 21.32 4.71
N SER A 41 -14.77 20.66 5.82
CA SER A 41 -14.93 21.33 7.13
C SER A 41 -13.66 21.99 7.68
N ILE A 42 -12.49 21.48 7.34
CA ILE A 42 -11.21 22.07 7.75
C ILE A 42 -10.87 23.24 6.82
N ARG A 43 -11.04 23.04 5.53
CA ARG A 43 -10.79 24.07 4.53
C ARG A 43 -11.67 25.31 4.76
N ASP A 44 -12.95 25.12 5.03
CA ASP A 44 -13.91 26.21 5.27
C ASP A 44 -13.50 27.04 6.50
N ARG A 45 -13.08 26.40 7.59
CA ARG A 45 -12.56 27.10 8.79
C ARG A 45 -11.29 27.90 8.48
N VAL A 46 -10.41 27.39 7.62
CA VAL A 46 -9.22 28.13 7.20
C VAL A 46 -9.63 29.31 6.35
N TRP A 47 -10.65 29.15 5.51
CA TRP A 47 -11.18 30.21 4.66
C TRP A 47 -11.78 31.35 5.49
N ASP A 48 -12.61 31.01 6.48
CA ASP A 48 -13.24 31.98 7.38
C ASP A 48 -12.24 32.72 8.26
N ALA A 49 -11.12 32.08 8.59
CA ALA A 49 -10.08 32.64 9.46
C ALA A 49 -8.96 33.41 8.75
N THR A 50 -8.97 33.44 7.41
CA THR A 50 -7.87 34.01 6.62
C THR A 50 -8.40 34.92 5.51
N ASP A 51 -7.53 35.83 5.05
CA ASP A 51 -7.81 36.70 3.91
C ASP A 51 -7.84 35.96 2.57
N SER A 52 -8.21 36.69 1.50
CA SER A 52 -8.23 36.15 0.13
C SER A 52 -6.87 36.27 -0.59
N GLU A 53 -5.81 36.55 0.12
CA GLU A 53 -4.51 36.71 -0.49
C GLU A 53 -3.83 35.40 -0.87
N ASN A 54 -2.84 35.48 -1.73
CA ASN A 54 -2.10 34.34 -2.24
C ASN A 54 -0.94 33.93 -1.32
N ASN A 55 -1.22 33.81 -0.02
CA ASN A 55 -0.23 33.52 1.01
C ASN A 55 -0.24 32.04 1.40
N MET A 56 0.79 31.66 2.16
CA MET A 56 0.81 30.36 2.85
C MET A 56 0.28 30.51 4.27
N TYR A 57 -0.59 29.61 4.68
CA TYR A 57 -1.22 29.58 5.99
C TYR A 57 -0.90 28.27 6.69
N ILE A 58 -0.74 28.34 8.01
CA ILE A 58 -0.53 27.17 8.85
C ILE A 58 -1.68 27.07 9.83
N ALA A 59 -2.47 25.99 9.75
CA ALA A 59 -3.49 25.65 10.71
C ALA A 59 -2.94 24.64 11.73
N GLU A 60 -2.96 25.00 13.00
CA GLU A 60 -2.58 24.13 14.11
C GLU A 60 -3.84 23.67 14.85
N TYR A 61 -3.98 22.37 15.04
CA TYR A 61 -5.12 21.77 15.74
C TYR A 61 -4.75 20.44 16.41
N VAL A 62 -5.62 19.97 17.29
CA VAL A 62 -5.50 18.65 17.92
C VAL A 62 -6.63 17.76 17.39
N PRO A 63 -6.32 16.74 16.57
CA PRO A 63 -7.33 15.83 16.04
C PRO A 63 -8.03 15.06 17.14
N LYS A 64 -9.37 14.92 17.02
CA LYS A 64 -10.19 14.12 17.96
C LYS A 64 -10.23 12.62 17.59
N SER A 65 -9.74 12.25 16.39
CA SER A 65 -9.73 10.87 15.88
C SER A 65 -8.59 10.67 14.86
N GLY A 66 -8.34 9.43 14.48
CA GLY A 66 -7.31 9.07 13.51
C GLY A 66 -5.93 8.89 14.14
N LYS A 67 -4.90 8.71 13.27
CA LYS A 67 -3.53 8.37 13.65
C LYS A 67 -2.91 9.37 14.65
N ASN A 68 -3.19 10.64 14.47
CA ASN A 68 -2.62 11.74 15.28
C ASN A 68 -3.60 12.23 16.36
N LYS A 69 -4.54 11.37 16.83
CA LYS A 69 -5.49 11.74 17.88
C LYS A 69 -4.76 12.23 19.12
N GLY A 70 -5.12 13.42 19.59
CA GLY A 70 -4.56 14.02 20.81
C GLY A 70 -3.23 14.74 20.61
N GLU A 71 -2.60 14.67 19.43
CA GLU A 71 -1.33 15.32 19.15
C GLU A 71 -1.51 16.62 18.38
N LYS A 72 -0.72 17.64 18.72
CA LYS A 72 -0.74 18.91 18.00
C LYS A 72 -0.26 18.71 16.55
N THR A 73 -1.16 18.90 15.60
CA THR A 73 -0.92 18.68 14.17
C THR A 73 -0.92 20.00 13.42
N LYS A 74 -0.01 20.12 12.44
CA LYS A 74 0.09 21.28 11.53
C LYS A 74 -0.39 20.88 10.14
N LEU A 75 -1.25 21.72 9.56
CA LEU A 75 -1.67 21.65 8.18
C LEU A 75 -1.24 22.92 7.45
N TYR A 76 -0.79 22.77 6.23
CA TYR A 76 -0.28 23.85 5.40
C TYR A 76 -1.24 24.12 4.25
N PHE A 77 -1.66 25.35 4.10
CA PHE A 77 -2.56 25.77 3.03
C PHE A 77 -1.91 26.88 2.20
N MET A 78 -2.16 26.87 0.90
CA MET A 78 -1.57 27.86 0.01
C MET A 78 -2.60 28.43 -0.98
N GLY A 79 -2.39 29.68 -1.30
CA GLY A 79 -3.10 30.38 -2.36
C GLY A 79 -4.50 30.82 -1.99
N LYS A 80 -5.15 31.49 -2.92
CA LYS A 80 -6.52 32.00 -2.77
C LYS A 80 -7.54 30.87 -2.51
N GLN A 81 -7.32 29.71 -3.09
CA GLN A 81 -8.22 28.55 -2.93
C GLN A 81 -7.93 27.71 -1.69
N LYS A 82 -6.96 28.11 -0.87
CA LYS A 82 -6.57 27.36 0.34
C LYS A 82 -6.33 25.88 0.05
N VAL A 83 -5.50 25.61 -0.96
CA VAL A 83 -5.13 24.24 -1.32
C VAL A 83 -4.26 23.65 -0.21
N LEU A 84 -4.61 22.45 0.27
CA LEU A 84 -3.82 21.76 1.28
C LEU A 84 -2.51 21.26 0.67
N LEU A 85 -1.42 21.54 1.36
CA LEU A 85 -0.08 21.05 1.06
C LEU A 85 0.34 19.97 2.03
N ILE A 86 0.97 18.93 1.52
CA ILE A 86 1.56 17.85 2.29
C ILE A 86 3.01 17.62 1.85
N TRP A 87 3.85 17.21 2.77
CA TRP A 87 5.23 16.91 2.46
C TRP A 87 5.32 15.67 1.56
N LEU A 88 6.15 15.72 0.53
CA LEU A 88 6.40 14.61 -0.39
C LEU A 88 6.81 13.36 0.38
N LYS A 89 7.69 13.48 1.36
CA LYS A 89 8.16 12.39 2.22
C LYS A 89 7.05 11.67 3.00
N ASP A 90 5.93 12.35 3.29
CA ASP A 90 4.81 11.76 4.02
C ASP A 90 3.90 10.91 3.13
N THR A 91 3.98 11.10 1.80
CA THR A 91 3.15 10.45 0.80
C THR A 91 3.90 9.56 -0.18
N SER A 92 5.20 9.49 -0.02
CA SER A 92 6.07 8.72 -0.90
C SER A 92 7.14 7.95 -0.11
N VAL A 93 7.92 7.15 -0.81
CA VAL A 93 9.06 6.39 -0.29
C VAL A 93 10.15 6.36 -1.35
N ILE A 94 11.40 6.32 -0.92
CA ILE A 94 12.54 6.12 -1.80
C ILE A 94 12.90 4.63 -1.78
N ILE A 95 12.87 4.00 -2.95
CA ILE A 95 13.31 2.62 -3.17
C ILE A 95 14.29 2.64 -4.34
N ASP A 96 15.48 2.09 -4.15
CA ASP A 96 16.53 2.02 -5.19
C ASP A 96 16.85 3.38 -5.84
N ARG A 97 16.85 4.44 -5.04
CA ARG A 97 17.08 5.84 -5.44
C ARG A 97 15.96 6.47 -6.28
N GLU A 98 14.82 5.79 -6.43
CA GLU A 98 13.62 6.30 -7.10
C GLU A 98 12.52 6.63 -6.09
N ILE A 99 11.71 7.66 -6.40
CA ILE A 99 10.62 8.11 -5.53
C ILE A 99 9.33 7.45 -5.98
N TYR A 100 8.72 6.67 -5.09
CA TYR A 100 7.44 6.01 -5.31
C TYR A 100 6.36 6.63 -4.44
N LYS A 101 5.22 6.94 -5.04
CA LYS A 101 4.05 7.41 -4.31
C LYS A 101 3.46 6.27 -3.48
N ARG A 102 3.14 6.55 -2.21
CA ARG A 102 2.40 5.62 -1.37
C ARG A 102 0.90 5.80 -1.63
N GLU A 103 0.25 4.73 -2.00
CA GLU A 103 -1.21 4.69 -2.12
C GLU A 103 -1.81 3.76 -1.08
N LYS A 104 -2.99 4.14 -0.57
CA LYS A 104 -3.72 3.24 0.31
C LYS A 104 -4.27 2.08 -0.52
N ILE A 105 -4.13 0.88 -0.02
CA ILE A 105 -4.77 -0.29 -0.62
C ILE A 105 -6.27 -0.09 -0.50
N GLY A 106 -6.95 -0.02 -1.65
CA GLY A 106 -8.40 0.04 -1.72
C GLY A 106 -9.06 -1.33 -1.45
N THR A 107 -10.37 -1.36 -1.52
CA THR A 107 -11.17 -2.60 -1.41
C THR A 107 -11.33 -3.34 -2.73
N TYR A 108 -11.02 -2.69 -3.85
CA TYR A 108 -10.98 -3.31 -5.17
C TYR A 108 -9.55 -3.71 -5.50
N TRP A 109 -9.34 -4.99 -5.76
CA TRP A 109 -8.04 -5.56 -6.11
C TRP A 109 -8.13 -6.23 -7.46
N ASP A 110 -7.29 -5.78 -8.39
CA ASP A 110 -7.12 -6.33 -9.72
C ASP A 110 -5.65 -6.77 -9.95
N GLY A 111 -5.34 -7.14 -11.19
CA GLY A 111 -3.97 -7.49 -11.56
C GLY A 111 -3.55 -8.91 -11.20
N PHE A 112 -4.41 -9.75 -10.61
CA PHE A 112 -4.12 -11.16 -10.38
C PHE A 112 -4.38 -11.98 -11.63
N SER A 113 -3.38 -12.76 -12.06
CA SER A 113 -3.55 -13.68 -13.18
C SER A 113 -4.35 -14.90 -12.74
N TRP A 114 -5.46 -15.16 -13.41
CA TRP A 114 -6.27 -16.37 -13.27
C TRP A 114 -5.93 -17.42 -14.33
N ILE A 115 -4.99 -17.09 -15.24
CA ILE A 115 -4.53 -17.99 -16.28
C ILE A 115 -3.51 -18.96 -15.68
N ASN A 116 -3.67 -20.23 -15.94
CA ASN A 116 -2.80 -21.31 -15.42
C ASN A 116 -2.79 -21.52 -13.89
N VAL A 117 -3.68 -20.87 -13.14
CA VAL A 117 -3.78 -21.03 -11.67
C VAL A 117 -3.88 -22.50 -11.29
N THR A 118 -4.59 -23.32 -12.09
CA THR A 118 -4.76 -24.77 -11.86
C THR A 118 -3.44 -25.55 -11.84
N LYS A 119 -2.35 -24.99 -12.40
CA LYS A 119 -1.01 -25.59 -12.45
C LYS A 119 0.00 -24.91 -11.53
N GLU A 120 -0.39 -23.82 -10.90
CA GLU A 120 0.49 -23.04 -10.05
C GLU A 120 1.04 -23.89 -8.90
N GLY A 121 2.35 -23.76 -8.59
CA GLY A 121 3.01 -24.57 -7.58
C GLY A 121 3.17 -26.04 -7.95
N ASN A 122 3.07 -26.41 -9.24
CA ASN A 122 3.16 -27.78 -9.75
C ASN A 122 2.12 -28.75 -9.19
N VAL A 123 1.10 -28.26 -8.50
CA VAL A 123 -0.03 -29.05 -8.04
C VAL A 123 -1.21 -28.80 -8.96
N LYS A 124 -1.57 -29.77 -9.76
CA LYS A 124 -2.74 -29.70 -10.63
C LYS A 124 -4.02 -29.79 -9.80
N TYR A 125 -4.79 -28.72 -9.75
CA TYR A 125 -6.08 -28.68 -9.06
C TYR A 125 -7.10 -27.98 -9.95
N PRO A 126 -8.03 -28.70 -10.57
CA PRO A 126 -8.83 -28.19 -11.68
C PRO A 126 -9.86 -27.13 -11.29
N ASN A 127 -10.39 -27.19 -10.08
CA ASN A 127 -11.49 -26.34 -9.66
C ASN A 127 -11.18 -25.62 -8.34
N GLY A 128 -11.49 -24.31 -8.29
CA GLY A 128 -11.46 -23.55 -7.04
C GLY A 128 -10.09 -23.09 -6.54
N LYS A 129 -8.99 -23.41 -7.25
CA LYS A 129 -7.65 -22.95 -6.87
C LYS A 129 -7.55 -21.43 -6.93
N LYS A 130 -6.93 -20.83 -5.92
CA LYS A 130 -6.73 -19.38 -5.83
C LYS A 130 -5.30 -19.02 -6.22
N PRO A 131 -5.08 -17.86 -6.91
CA PRO A 131 -3.73 -17.39 -7.22
C PRO A 131 -2.92 -17.19 -5.94
N ILE A 132 -1.68 -17.64 -5.92
CA ILE A 132 -0.76 -17.46 -4.79
C ILE A 132 -0.57 -15.98 -4.50
N ALA A 133 -0.42 -15.17 -5.55
CA ALA A 133 -0.27 -13.71 -5.43
C ALA A 133 -1.46 -13.03 -4.71
N LEU A 134 -2.70 -13.53 -4.89
CA LEU A 134 -3.86 -13.02 -4.17
C LEU A 134 -3.76 -13.34 -2.67
N ILE A 135 -3.34 -14.54 -2.31
CA ILE A 135 -3.19 -14.93 -0.90
C ILE A 135 -2.05 -14.13 -0.25
N GLN A 136 -0.93 -13.94 -0.93
CA GLN A 136 0.16 -13.10 -0.46
C GLN A 136 -0.27 -11.64 -0.28
N GLN A 137 -1.21 -11.14 -1.11
CA GLN A 137 -1.75 -9.79 -0.95
C GLN A 137 -2.49 -9.63 0.39
N PHE A 138 -3.21 -10.64 0.87
CA PHE A 138 -3.81 -10.62 2.22
C PHE A 138 -2.72 -10.54 3.31
N MET A 139 -1.62 -11.27 3.16
CA MET A 139 -0.52 -11.24 4.13
C MET A 139 0.14 -9.86 4.21
N LYS A 140 0.25 -9.13 3.10
CA LYS A 140 0.79 -7.75 3.06
C LYS A 140 -0.05 -6.73 3.84
N LEU A 141 -1.31 -7.03 4.16
CA LEU A 141 -2.15 -6.15 4.99
C LEU A 141 -1.79 -6.17 6.47
N ILE A 142 -1.01 -7.15 6.89
CA ILE A 142 -0.65 -7.35 8.29
C ILE A 142 0.80 -6.87 8.50
N PRO A 143 1.09 -6.13 9.58
CA PRO A 143 2.44 -5.65 9.85
C PRO A 143 3.45 -6.82 9.98
N ASN A 144 4.59 -6.72 9.29
CA ASN A 144 5.61 -7.78 9.19
C ASN A 144 6.41 -8.07 10.48
N ASN A 145 6.14 -7.38 11.56
CA ASN A 145 6.93 -7.45 12.79
C ASN A 145 6.37 -8.39 13.86
N GLN A 146 5.40 -9.23 13.50
CA GLN A 146 4.79 -10.19 14.42
C GLN A 146 4.79 -11.59 13.81
N SER A 147 5.16 -12.58 14.61
CA SER A 147 4.88 -13.99 14.29
C SER A 147 3.37 -14.18 14.27
N MET A 148 2.84 -14.77 13.21
CA MET A 148 1.41 -14.96 13.06
C MET A 148 1.06 -16.31 12.45
N TYR A 149 -0.20 -16.71 12.64
CA TYR A 149 -0.77 -17.90 12.06
C TYR A 149 -1.81 -17.56 11.01
N VAL A 150 -1.72 -18.21 9.85
CA VAL A 150 -2.75 -18.19 8.81
C VAL A 150 -3.51 -19.52 8.87
N LEU A 151 -4.81 -19.44 9.04
CA LEU A 151 -5.68 -20.61 9.16
C LEU A 151 -6.57 -20.72 7.92
N ASP A 152 -6.53 -21.87 7.25
CA ASP A 152 -7.35 -22.19 6.10
C ASP A 152 -8.16 -23.45 6.37
N PHE A 153 -9.48 -23.29 6.52
CA PHE A 153 -10.40 -24.38 6.81
C PHE A 153 -10.77 -25.24 5.60
N PHE A 154 -10.44 -24.80 4.39
CA PHE A 154 -10.74 -25.47 3.15
C PHE A 154 -9.51 -25.49 2.25
N ALA A 155 -8.45 -26.13 2.73
CA ALA A 155 -7.11 -26.08 2.16
C ALA A 155 -7.03 -26.46 0.68
N GLY A 156 -7.91 -27.31 0.20
CA GLY A 156 -7.99 -27.74 -1.19
C GLY A 156 -6.63 -28.19 -1.73
N SER A 157 -6.04 -27.40 -2.62
CA SER A 157 -4.71 -27.66 -3.20
C SER A 157 -3.54 -27.23 -2.33
N GLY A 158 -3.77 -26.67 -1.14
CA GLY A 158 -2.71 -26.14 -0.28
C GLY A 158 -2.14 -24.80 -0.74
N SER A 159 -2.90 -24.02 -1.54
CA SER A 159 -2.43 -22.71 -2.04
C SER A 159 -2.04 -21.75 -0.92
N THR A 160 -2.72 -21.80 0.23
CA THR A 160 -2.40 -20.97 1.40
C THR A 160 -1.04 -21.36 2.01
N ALA A 161 -0.75 -22.65 2.15
CA ALA A 161 0.56 -23.14 2.60
C ALA A 161 1.67 -22.67 1.65
N HIS A 162 1.49 -22.86 0.35
CA HIS A 162 2.47 -22.45 -0.66
C HIS A 162 2.70 -20.93 -0.62
N ALA A 163 1.63 -20.13 -0.60
CA ALA A 163 1.73 -18.67 -0.51
C ALA A 163 2.49 -18.23 0.75
N THR A 164 2.24 -18.87 1.89
CA THR A 164 2.91 -18.56 3.15
C THR A 164 4.40 -18.85 3.10
N LEU A 165 4.79 -20.04 2.61
CA LEU A 165 6.19 -20.43 2.49
C LEU A 165 6.95 -19.49 1.55
N GLN A 166 6.38 -19.17 0.39
CA GLN A 166 6.99 -18.27 -0.57
C GLN A 166 7.09 -16.85 0.01
N TYR A 167 6.05 -16.34 0.66
CA TYR A 167 6.06 -15.03 1.28
C TYR A 167 7.13 -14.91 2.38
N ASN A 168 7.26 -15.92 3.24
CA ASN A 168 8.31 -15.97 4.26
C ASN A 168 9.71 -15.92 3.64
N GLN A 169 9.92 -16.65 2.55
CA GLN A 169 11.20 -16.67 1.83
C GLN A 169 11.53 -15.29 1.24
N GLU A 170 10.56 -14.62 0.61
CA GLU A 170 10.75 -13.34 -0.05
C GLU A 170 10.90 -12.16 0.92
N THR A 171 10.21 -12.20 2.06
CA THR A 171 10.14 -11.08 3.00
C THR A 171 10.88 -11.29 4.31
N HIS A 172 11.47 -12.48 4.51
CA HIS A 172 12.07 -12.90 5.78
C HIS A 172 11.10 -12.82 6.96
N SER A 173 9.82 -13.09 6.70
CA SER A 173 8.75 -13.11 7.72
C SER A 173 8.69 -14.47 8.42
N ASP A 174 8.04 -14.50 9.59
CA ASP A 174 7.79 -15.71 10.38
C ASP A 174 6.28 -15.97 10.49
N ILE A 175 5.68 -16.34 9.36
CA ILE A 175 4.26 -16.69 9.27
C ILE A 175 4.13 -18.20 9.27
N HIS A 176 3.31 -18.72 10.18
CA HIS A 176 2.93 -20.12 10.23
C HIS A 176 1.58 -20.33 9.56
N PHE A 177 1.34 -21.53 9.05
CA PHE A 177 0.02 -21.87 8.49
C PHE A 177 -0.55 -23.13 9.14
N ILE A 178 -1.89 -23.18 9.21
CA ILE A 178 -2.66 -24.35 9.61
C ILE A 178 -3.69 -24.58 8.51
N ASN A 179 -3.55 -25.70 7.79
CA ASN A 179 -4.46 -26.06 6.73
C ASN A 179 -5.33 -27.24 7.18
N ILE A 180 -6.64 -27.07 7.07
CA ILE A 180 -7.62 -28.09 7.40
C ILE A 180 -8.37 -28.46 6.11
N GLN A 181 -8.47 -29.75 5.82
CA GLN A 181 -9.25 -30.27 4.70
C GLN A 181 -10.16 -31.37 5.18
N LEU A 182 -11.41 -31.34 4.77
CA LEU A 182 -12.34 -32.44 5.00
C LEU A 182 -11.89 -33.67 4.21
N PRO A 183 -11.90 -34.86 4.81
CA PRO A 183 -11.57 -36.06 4.09
C PRO A 183 -12.67 -36.35 3.07
N GLU A 184 -12.28 -36.39 1.80
CA GLU A 184 -13.14 -36.79 0.69
C GLU A 184 -12.67 -38.14 0.16
N LEU A 185 -13.59 -39.02 -0.13
CA LEU A 185 -13.26 -40.30 -0.76
C LEU A 185 -12.81 -40.05 -2.20
N ILE A 186 -11.59 -40.47 -2.51
CA ILE A 186 -11.06 -40.40 -3.87
C ILE A 186 -11.64 -41.61 -4.65
N GLU A 187 -12.68 -41.38 -5.42
CA GLU A 187 -13.24 -42.38 -6.29
C GLU A 187 -12.29 -42.66 -7.48
N PRO A 188 -11.72 -43.86 -7.62
CA PRO A 188 -10.65 -44.10 -8.60
C PRO A 188 -11.10 -43.98 -10.06
N ASN A 189 -12.40 -44.07 -10.31
CA ASN A 189 -12.94 -44.13 -11.66
C ASN A 189 -13.31 -42.78 -12.28
N THR A 190 -13.21 -41.68 -11.54
CA THR A 190 -13.44 -40.34 -12.09
C THR A 190 -12.23 -39.86 -12.89
N LYS A 191 -12.47 -39.20 -14.02
CA LYS A 191 -11.40 -38.65 -14.87
C LYS A 191 -10.47 -37.69 -14.11
N GLU A 192 -11.02 -36.99 -13.13
CA GLU A 192 -10.32 -36.01 -12.30
C GLU A 192 -9.39 -36.68 -11.28
N ASN A 193 -9.75 -37.83 -10.75
CA ASN A 193 -8.98 -38.50 -9.72
C ASN A 193 -7.90 -39.45 -10.26
N LYS A 194 -7.96 -39.82 -11.54
CA LYS A 194 -6.94 -40.69 -12.17
C LYS A 194 -5.53 -40.10 -12.08
N ASP A 195 -5.39 -38.81 -12.17
CA ASP A 195 -4.10 -38.14 -12.06
C ASP A 195 -3.58 -38.15 -10.62
N TYR A 196 -4.46 -38.02 -9.61
CA TYR A 196 -4.05 -38.05 -8.19
C TYR A 196 -3.58 -39.45 -7.73
N ILE A 197 -4.23 -40.49 -8.22
CA ILE A 197 -3.88 -41.89 -7.87
C ILE A 197 -2.47 -42.24 -8.36
N LYS A 198 -1.99 -41.63 -9.43
CA LYS A 198 -0.61 -41.82 -9.88
C LYS A 198 0.45 -41.33 -8.89
N TYR A 199 0.12 -40.35 -8.04
CA TYR A 199 1.04 -39.82 -7.03
C TYR A 199 0.98 -40.56 -5.70
N LEU A 200 -0.02 -41.44 -5.52
CA LEU A 200 -0.19 -42.24 -4.30
C LEU A 200 0.44 -43.67 -4.41
N LYS A 201 1.01 -43.98 -5.56
CA LYS A 201 1.77 -45.22 -5.81
C LYS A 201 3.27 -44.92 -5.78
#